data_9524e9dda3bbf8f7db1482d35469a2ce
#
_entry.id   9524e9dda3bbf8f7db1482d35469a2ce
#
_cell.length_a   1.000
_cell.length_b   1.000
_cell.length_c   1.000
_cell.angle_alpha   90.00
_cell.angle_beta   90.00
_cell.angle_gamma   90.00
#
_symmetry.space_group_name_H-M   'P 1'
#
loop_
_entity.id
_entity.type
_entity.pdbx_description
1 polymer ?
#
loop_
_entity_poly.entity_id
_entity_poly.type
_entity_poly.pdbx_seq_one_letter_code
_entity_poly.pdbx_strand_id
1 'polypeptide(L)'
;MTEEKCAQATVPATCGELVQGTLDGIPCLVSCPIDTFSVAEVCHTRAQEWDMPCDRPKTIASLRAGMRYLGRRGGLRLRHDSSLPPGRGYGTSTADMAAALYALGHAVGRPLQPTEVAHLLVEIEPSDSTVLPGLALLAHRNAHFHEMLGEAPPLRILVIDPGGQVDTLAFNRIDHRPALRRLASAHREAFDLLRTS
;
A
#
# COMPACT_ATOMS: atom_id res chain seq x y z
N MET A 1 3.02 -7.83 35.15
CA MET A 1 3.58 -7.88 33.79
C MET A 1 2.41 -7.60 32.83
N THR A 2 2.44 -6.49 32.10
CA THR A 2 1.43 -6.17 31.08
C THR A 2 1.64 -7.11 29.91
N GLU A 3 0.62 -7.91 29.59
CA GLU A 3 0.65 -8.86 28.48
C GLU A 3 0.82 -8.08 27.16
N GLU A 4 1.98 -8.20 26.54
CA GLU A 4 2.26 -7.67 25.21
C GLU A 4 1.85 -8.70 24.17
N LYS A 5 1.07 -8.29 23.16
CA LYS A 5 0.64 -9.14 22.06
C LYS A 5 1.28 -8.66 20.78
N CYS A 6 2.08 -9.51 20.17
CA CYS A 6 2.81 -9.23 18.94
C CYS A 6 2.26 -10.04 17.78
N ALA A 7 2.32 -9.46 16.61
CA ALA A 7 2.05 -10.15 15.36
C ALA A 7 2.94 -9.58 14.25
N GLN A 8 3.19 -10.39 13.23
CA GLN A 8 3.98 -10.03 12.07
C GLN A 8 3.14 -10.18 10.81
N ALA A 9 3.36 -9.30 9.84
CA ALA A 9 2.77 -9.40 8.52
C ALA A 9 3.77 -8.99 7.45
N THR A 10 3.55 -9.50 6.23
CA THR A 10 4.35 -9.20 5.04
C THR A 10 3.44 -8.72 3.93
N VAL A 11 3.92 -7.73 3.16
CA VAL A 11 3.21 -7.21 1.98
C VAL A 11 4.22 -7.08 0.84
N PRO A 12 3.89 -7.54 -0.37
CA PRO A 12 4.78 -7.42 -1.51
C PRO A 12 4.95 -5.97 -1.93
N ALA A 13 6.13 -5.63 -2.35
CA ALA A 13 6.41 -4.39 -3.06
C ALA A 13 5.96 -4.49 -4.52
N THR A 14 6.12 -3.41 -5.28
CA THR A 14 5.85 -3.36 -6.71
C THR A 14 7.08 -2.91 -7.48
N CYS A 15 7.15 -3.25 -8.75
CA CYS A 15 8.12 -2.66 -9.69
C CYS A 15 7.47 -1.61 -10.60
N GLY A 16 6.43 -0.96 -10.13
CA GLY A 16 5.58 -0.03 -10.89
C GLY A 16 4.22 -0.62 -11.21
N GLU A 17 3.55 -0.06 -12.21
CA GLU A 17 2.20 -0.44 -12.57
C GLU A 17 2.16 -1.15 -13.93
N LEU A 18 1.34 -2.21 -14.03
CA LEU A 18 0.99 -2.83 -15.31
C LEU A 18 0.15 -1.84 -16.12
N VAL A 19 -0.79 -1.17 -15.46
CA VAL A 19 -1.58 -0.08 -16.03
C VAL A 19 -1.83 0.97 -14.96
N GLN A 20 -1.68 2.25 -15.33
CA GLN A 20 -2.10 3.39 -14.53
C GLN A 20 -2.81 4.39 -15.44
N GLY A 21 -4.00 4.84 -15.04
CA GLY A 21 -4.78 5.77 -15.85
C GLY A 21 -6.10 6.15 -15.21
N THR A 22 -7.12 6.33 -16.05
CA THR A 22 -8.48 6.60 -15.59
C THR A 22 -9.47 5.59 -16.19
N LEU A 23 -10.36 5.08 -15.36
CA LEU A 23 -11.51 4.29 -15.75
C LEU A 23 -12.76 5.11 -15.42
N ASP A 24 -13.53 5.50 -16.43
CA ASP A 24 -14.71 6.41 -16.29
C ASP A 24 -14.39 7.72 -15.53
N GLY A 25 -13.20 8.26 -15.76
CA GLY A 25 -12.73 9.48 -15.10
C GLY A 25 -12.19 9.28 -13.69
N ILE A 26 -12.24 8.06 -13.16
CA ILE A 26 -11.70 7.69 -11.84
C ILE A 26 -10.23 7.28 -12.00
N PRO A 27 -9.29 7.89 -11.29
CA PRO A 27 -7.90 7.47 -11.30
C PRO A 27 -7.74 6.06 -10.72
N CYS A 28 -7.28 5.12 -11.54
CA CYS A 28 -7.09 3.73 -11.19
C CYS A 28 -5.69 3.25 -11.57
N LEU A 29 -5.24 2.20 -10.91
CA LEU A 29 -4.02 1.48 -11.27
C LEU A 29 -4.14 -0.01 -11.00
N VAL A 30 -3.26 -0.78 -11.64
CA VAL A 30 -2.95 -2.17 -11.33
C VAL A 30 -1.45 -2.24 -11.14
N SER A 31 -1.01 -2.43 -9.90
CA SER A 31 0.42 -2.55 -9.59
C SER A 31 0.97 -3.90 -10.05
N CYS A 32 2.27 -3.96 -10.32
CA CYS A 32 2.98 -5.18 -10.64
C CYS A 32 3.72 -5.70 -9.39
N PRO A 33 3.12 -6.63 -8.61
CA PRO A 33 3.77 -7.12 -7.40
C PRO A 33 5.03 -7.90 -7.73
N ILE A 34 6.02 -7.81 -6.84
CA ILE A 34 7.29 -8.54 -6.93
C ILE A 34 7.52 -9.38 -5.68
N ASP A 35 8.41 -10.36 -5.77
CA ASP A 35 8.78 -11.28 -4.68
C ASP A 35 9.77 -10.66 -3.66
N THR A 36 9.64 -9.35 -3.46
CA THR A 36 10.36 -8.61 -2.43
C THR A 36 9.33 -7.96 -1.53
N PHE A 37 9.52 -8.10 -0.23
CA PHE A 37 8.48 -7.81 0.74
C PHE A 37 8.92 -6.76 1.75
N SER A 38 7.96 -5.97 2.21
CA SER A 38 8.02 -5.25 3.47
C SER A 38 7.51 -6.16 4.58
N VAL A 39 8.25 -6.22 5.68
CA VAL A 39 7.92 -7.01 6.87
C VAL A 39 7.74 -6.07 8.04
N ALA A 40 6.62 -6.16 8.74
CA ALA A 40 6.36 -5.40 9.95
C ALA A 40 5.96 -6.33 11.09
N GLU A 41 6.60 -6.17 12.24
CA GLU A 41 6.15 -6.72 13.52
C GLU A 41 5.56 -5.58 14.35
N VAL A 42 4.33 -5.73 14.78
CA VAL A 42 3.65 -4.79 15.67
C VAL A 42 3.30 -5.49 16.97
N CYS A 43 3.74 -4.90 18.09
CA CYS A 43 3.35 -5.34 19.41
C CYS A 43 2.45 -4.31 20.06
N HIS A 44 1.28 -4.75 20.54
CA HIS A 44 0.34 -3.92 21.28
C HIS A 44 0.44 -4.18 22.78
N THR A 45 0.51 -3.11 23.57
CA THR A 45 0.58 -3.17 25.02
C THR A 45 -0.42 -2.21 25.66
N ARG A 46 -0.80 -2.47 26.92
CA ARG A 46 -1.63 -1.55 27.72
C ARG A 46 -0.90 -0.29 28.17
N ALA A 47 0.44 -0.29 28.16
CA ALA A 47 1.23 0.93 28.36
C ALA A 47 0.87 2.00 27.32
N GLN A 48 1.11 3.27 27.61
CA GLN A 48 0.77 4.35 26.66
C GLN A 48 1.95 4.73 25.76
N GLU A 49 3.08 4.12 25.94
CA GLU A 49 4.30 4.42 25.20
C GLU A 49 4.28 3.80 23.80
N TRP A 50 4.75 4.59 22.83
CA TRP A 50 4.95 4.17 21.45
C TRP A 50 6.44 4.13 21.15
N ASP A 51 6.95 2.93 20.87
CA ASP A 51 8.33 2.69 20.45
C ASP A 51 8.33 2.47 18.92
N MET A 52 8.70 3.54 18.20
CA MET A 52 8.61 3.62 16.74
C MET A 52 9.91 4.11 16.13
N PRO A 53 10.32 3.55 14.97
CA PRO A 53 11.45 4.09 14.22
C PRO A 53 11.12 5.51 13.70
N CYS A 54 12.05 6.45 13.89
CA CYS A 54 11.82 7.87 13.55
C CYS A 54 11.80 8.14 12.02
N ASP A 55 12.32 7.22 11.22
CA ASP A 55 12.42 7.35 9.76
C ASP A 55 11.18 6.87 8.99
N ARG A 56 10.10 6.49 9.69
CA ARG A 56 8.87 5.91 9.10
C ARG A 56 7.60 6.70 9.41
N PRO A 57 7.53 8.01 9.12
CA PRO A 57 6.41 8.86 9.57
C PRO A 57 5.05 8.44 9.00
N LYS A 58 4.99 7.94 7.76
CA LYS A 58 3.74 7.48 7.13
C LYS A 58 3.24 6.18 7.75
N THR A 59 4.15 5.24 8.03
CA THR A 59 3.81 3.98 8.74
C THR A 59 3.29 4.28 10.16
N ILE A 60 3.89 5.23 10.85
CA ILE A 60 3.39 5.68 12.15
C ILE A 60 2.00 6.30 12.02
N ALA A 61 1.77 7.12 10.98
CA ALA A 61 0.46 7.71 10.71
C ALA A 61 -0.60 6.63 10.42
N SER A 62 -0.26 5.59 9.63
CA SER A 62 -1.16 4.48 9.36
C SER A 62 -1.52 3.70 10.63
N LEU A 63 -0.55 3.41 11.50
CA LEU A 63 -0.81 2.76 12.79
C LEU A 63 -1.74 3.60 13.69
N ARG A 64 -1.57 4.94 13.70
CA ARG A 64 -2.51 5.83 14.43
C ARG A 64 -3.91 5.79 13.85
N ALA A 65 -4.06 5.78 12.52
CA ALA A 65 -5.34 5.62 11.85
C ALA A 65 -5.96 4.24 12.17
N GLY A 66 -5.18 3.18 12.09
CA GLY A 66 -5.60 1.82 12.44
C GLY A 66 -6.07 1.68 13.89
N MET A 67 -5.35 2.23 14.85
CA MET A 67 -5.75 2.23 16.27
C MET A 67 -7.10 2.96 16.47
N ARG A 68 -7.30 4.12 15.83
CA ARG A 68 -8.58 4.84 15.87
C ARG A 68 -9.70 4.01 15.26
N TYR A 69 -9.47 3.46 14.07
CA TYR A 69 -10.44 2.63 13.34
C TYR A 69 -10.86 1.39 14.14
N LEU A 70 -9.89 0.73 14.78
CA LEU A 70 -10.12 -0.45 15.62
C LEU A 70 -10.70 -0.12 17.01
N GLY A 71 -10.84 1.16 17.36
CA GLY A 71 -11.28 1.60 18.69
C GLY A 71 -10.35 1.15 19.81
N ARG A 72 -9.04 1.01 19.52
CA ARG A 72 -8.05 0.53 20.49
C ARG A 72 -7.26 1.68 21.09
N ARG A 73 -6.85 1.48 22.36
CA ARG A 73 -5.98 2.37 23.11
C ARG A 73 -4.79 1.57 23.62
N GLY A 74 -3.70 2.25 23.97
CA GLY A 74 -2.47 1.64 24.48
C GLY A 74 -1.27 2.04 23.64
N GLY A 75 -0.11 1.47 23.99
CA GLY A 75 1.14 1.68 23.28
C GLY A 75 1.35 0.66 22.17
N LEU A 76 2.22 1.02 21.27
CA LEU A 76 2.67 0.17 20.18
C LEU A 76 4.19 0.15 20.11
N ARG A 77 4.75 -1.01 19.78
CA ARG A 77 6.13 -1.14 19.31
C ARG A 77 6.11 -1.63 17.88
N LEU A 78 6.83 -0.96 17.00
CA LEU A 78 7.01 -1.33 15.62
C LEU A 78 8.45 -1.74 15.35
N ARG A 79 8.66 -2.94 14.84
CA ARG A 79 9.87 -3.36 14.14
C ARG A 79 9.55 -3.53 12.67
N HIS A 80 10.41 -3.01 11.83
CA HIS A 80 10.17 -2.95 10.41
C HIS A 80 11.43 -3.35 9.66
N ASP A 81 11.29 -4.25 8.69
CA ASP A 81 12.34 -4.66 7.77
C ASP A 81 11.83 -4.54 6.34
N SER A 82 12.56 -3.76 5.53
CA SER A 82 12.32 -3.61 4.10
C SER A 82 13.66 -3.48 3.40
N SER A 83 13.95 -4.41 2.54
CA SER A 83 15.18 -4.41 1.73
C SER A 83 15.15 -3.38 0.59
N LEU A 84 13.99 -2.76 0.35
CA LEU A 84 13.81 -1.83 -0.76
C LEU A 84 14.07 -0.38 -0.36
N PRO A 85 14.80 0.37 -1.19
CA PRO A 85 15.06 1.78 -0.92
C PRO A 85 13.76 2.60 -1.06
N PRO A 86 13.47 3.51 -0.11
CA PRO A 86 12.33 4.40 -0.22
C PRO A 86 12.52 5.42 -1.36
N GLY A 87 11.40 5.83 -1.99
CA GLY A 87 11.39 6.89 -3.02
C GLY A 87 11.95 6.47 -4.38
N ARG A 88 12.06 5.17 -4.66
CA ARG A 88 12.57 4.61 -5.92
C ARG A 88 11.49 3.98 -6.81
N GLY A 89 10.21 4.16 -6.49
CA GLY A 89 9.12 3.61 -7.30
C GLY A 89 8.79 2.13 -7.03
N TYR A 90 9.27 1.57 -5.92
CA TYR A 90 9.00 0.18 -5.54
C TYR A 90 7.73 0.01 -4.69
N GLY A 91 6.88 1.01 -4.58
CA GLY A 91 5.68 0.96 -3.72
C GLY A 91 6.00 0.74 -2.24
N THR A 92 7.25 1.00 -1.82
CA THR A 92 7.74 0.71 -0.46
C THR A 92 6.87 1.35 0.61
N SER A 93 6.41 2.59 0.40
CA SER A 93 5.54 3.29 1.35
C SER A 93 4.22 2.56 1.59
N THR A 94 3.55 2.12 0.51
CA THR A 94 2.31 1.33 0.59
C THR A 94 2.55 0.01 1.30
N ALA A 95 3.60 -0.73 0.90
CA ALA A 95 3.93 -2.04 1.49
C ALA A 95 4.24 -1.92 3.00
N ASP A 96 5.02 -0.90 3.40
CA ASP A 96 5.37 -0.63 4.80
C ASP A 96 4.12 -0.33 5.66
N MET A 97 3.27 0.56 5.18
CA MET A 97 2.04 0.93 5.88
C MET A 97 1.06 -0.25 5.97
N ALA A 98 0.89 -1.00 4.87
CA ALA A 98 -0.03 -2.14 4.82
C ALA A 98 0.44 -3.28 5.73
N ALA A 99 1.74 -3.63 5.70
CA ALA A 99 2.31 -4.65 6.59
C ALA A 99 2.09 -4.29 8.06
N ALA A 100 2.33 -3.02 8.43
CA ALA A 100 2.12 -2.55 9.79
C ALA A 100 0.64 -2.62 10.22
N LEU A 101 -0.31 -2.28 9.33
CA LEU A 101 -1.74 -2.36 9.62
C LEU A 101 -2.24 -3.80 9.75
N TYR A 102 -1.78 -4.71 8.88
CA TYR A 102 -2.12 -6.12 9.02
C TYR A 102 -1.57 -6.70 10.33
N ALA A 103 -0.32 -6.43 10.64
CA ALA A 103 0.29 -6.84 11.91
C ALA A 103 -0.47 -6.27 13.11
N LEU A 104 -0.85 -4.98 13.07
CA LEU A 104 -1.66 -4.34 14.12
C LEU A 104 -2.99 -5.07 14.32
N GLY A 105 -3.74 -5.34 13.24
CA GLY A 105 -5.02 -6.03 13.31
C GLY A 105 -4.91 -7.39 14.02
N HIS A 106 -3.88 -8.16 13.68
CA HIS A 106 -3.59 -9.44 14.34
C HIS A 106 -3.18 -9.27 15.80
N ALA A 107 -2.30 -8.31 16.12
CA ALA A 107 -1.83 -8.07 17.48
C ALA A 107 -2.97 -7.67 18.42
N VAL A 108 -3.97 -6.93 17.95
CA VAL A 108 -5.14 -6.54 18.76
C VAL A 108 -6.30 -7.55 18.71
N GLY A 109 -6.15 -8.68 18.00
CA GLY A 109 -7.15 -9.74 17.89
C GLY A 109 -8.32 -9.40 16.98
N ARG A 110 -8.19 -8.43 16.07
CA ARG A 110 -9.15 -8.09 15.00
C ARG A 110 -8.40 -7.92 13.68
N PRO A 111 -8.17 -9.01 12.93
CA PRO A 111 -7.56 -8.93 11.60
C PRO A 111 -8.32 -7.96 10.69
N LEU A 112 -7.57 -7.10 10.00
CA LEU A 112 -8.12 -6.16 9.04
C LEU A 112 -8.28 -6.85 7.67
N GLN A 113 -9.40 -6.57 6.99
CA GLN A 113 -9.58 -7.01 5.61
C GLN A 113 -8.76 -6.13 4.65
N PRO A 114 -8.34 -6.64 3.49
CA PRO A 114 -7.55 -5.87 2.51
C PRO A 114 -8.20 -4.53 2.12
N THR A 115 -9.52 -4.51 1.99
CA THR A 115 -10.29 -3.30 1.67
C THR A 115 -10.27 -2.27 2.81
N GLU A 116 -10.33 -2.72 4.07
CA GLU A 116 -10.20 -1.83 5.24
C GLU A 116 -8.79 -1.20 5.27
N VAL A 117 -7.77 -2.00 4.99
CA VAL A 117 -6.39 -1.51 4.91
C VAL A 117 -6.25 -0.50 3.77
N ALA A 118 -6.75 -0.81 2.56
CA ALA A 118 -6.72 0.12 1.43
C ALA A 118 -7.36 1.49 1.77
N HIS A 119 -8.52 1.48 2.43
CA HIS A 119 -9.17 2.73 2.88
C HIS A 119 -8.32 3.52 3.88
N LEU A 120 -7.71 2.85 4.85
CA LEU A 120 -6.84 3.50 5.83
C LEU A 120 -5.58 4.10 5.19
N LEU A 121 -5.03 3.45 4.17
CA LEU A 121 -3.84 3.93 3.47
C LEU A 121 -4.12 5.19 2.67
N VAL A 122 -5.22 5.24 1.92
CA VAL A 122 -5.55 6.39 1.06
C VAL A 122 -5.93 7.65 1.86
N GLU A 123 -6.21 7.53 3.15
CA GLU A 123 -6.32 8.69 4.06
C GLU A 123 -4.96 9.39 4.25
N ILE A 124 -3.85 8.68 4.00
CA ILE A 124 -2.49 9.20 4.20
C ILE A 124 -1.89 9.63 2.88
N GLU A 125 -1.96 8.76 1.87
CA GLU A 125 -1.51 9.03 0.51
C GLU A 125 -2.15 8.07 -0.50
N PRO A 126 -2.16 8.42 -1.80
CA PRO A 126 -2.49 7.47 -2.86
C PRO A 126 -1.63 6.22 -2.74
N SER A 127 -2.24 5.04 -2.86
CA SER A 127 -1.60 3.76 -2.53
C SER A 127 -1.64 2.78 -3.70
N ASP A 128 -0.63 1.90 -3.76
CA ASP A 128 -0.53 0.85 -4.77
C ASP A 128 -1.57 -0.26 -4.51
N SER A 129 -1.93 -1.02 -5.55
CA SER A 129 -2.90 -2.10 -5.41
C SER A 129 -2.34 -3.37 -4.75
N THR A 130 -1.04 -3.42 -4.45
CA THR A 130 -0.39 -4.53 -3.72
C THR A 130 -0.91 -4.72 -2.29
N VAL A 131 -1.70 -3.79 -1.78
CA VAL A 131 -2.46 -3.97 -0.53
C VAL A 131 -3.55 -5.04 -0.66
N LEU A 132 -4.03 -5.29 -1.87
CA LEU A 132 -4.98 -6.35 -2.20
C LEU A 132 -4.23 -7.62 -2.66
N PRO A 133 -4.76 -8.82 -2.45
CA PRO A 133 -4.09 -10.05 -2.86
C PRO A 133 -4.06 -10.20 -4.39
N GLY A 134 -2.99 -10.79 -4.92
CA GLY A 134 -2.84 -11.05 -6.35
C GLY A 134 -2.73 -9.77 -7.19
N LEU A 135 -3.30 -9.79 -8.38
CA LEU A 135 -3.50 -8.61 -9.21
C LEU A 135 -4.86 -8.00 -8.92
N ALA A 136 -4.87 -6.70 -8.69
CA ALA A 136 -6.10 -5.97 -8.43
C ALA A 136 -6.06 -4.58 -9.06
N LEU A 137 -7.18 -4.18 -9.64
CA LEU A 137 -7.44 -2.80 -10.03
C LEU A 137 -7.93 -2.04 -8.79
N LEU A 138 -7.33 -0.89 -8.53
CA LEU A 138 -7.66 -0.06 -7.37
C LEU A 138 -7.87 1.39 -7.79
N ALA A 139 -8.95 2.01 -7.32
CA ALA A 139 -9.10 3.47 -7.31
C ALA A 139 -8.14 4.07 -6.27
N HIS A 140 -6.89 4.21 -6.64
CA HIS A 140 -5.73 4.39 -5.76
C HIS A 140 -5.72 5.66 -4.90
N ARG A 141 -6.61 6.62 -5.18
CA ARG A 141 -6.70 7.89 -4.44
C ARG A 141 -7.71 7.88 -3.30
N ASN A 142 -8.69 6.98 -3.33
CA ASN A 142 -9.79 6.97 -2.36
C ASN A 142 -10.31 5.57 -2.01
N ALA A 143 -9.79 4.54 -2.65
CA ALA A 143 -10.13 3.12 -2.46
C ALA A 143 -11.64 2.77 -2.58
N HIS A 144 -12.48 3.68 -3.13
CA HIS A 144 -13.92 3.45 -3.22
C HIS A 144 -14.32 2.39 -4.25
N PHE A 145 -13.40 2.03 -5.14
CA PHE A 145 -13.58 0.99 -6.14
C PHE A 145 -12.32 0.13 -6.22
N HIS A 146 -12.53 -1.18 -6.26
CA HIS A 146 -11.49 -2.17 -6.54
C HIS A 146 -12.11 -3.36 -7.26
N GLU A 147 -11.28 -4.09 -7.99
CA GLU A 147 -11.65 -5.29 -8.72
C GLU A 147 -10.49 -6.28 -8.68
N MET A 148 -10.77 -7.51 -8.25
CA MET A 148 -9.77 -8.57 -8.24
C MET A 148 -9.62 -9.13 -9.66
N LEU A 149 -8.40 -9.17 -10.17
CA LEU A 149 -8.09 -9.63 -11.53
C LEU A 149 -7.53 -11.06 -11.56
N GLY A 150 -7.19 -11.62 -10.40
CA GLY A 150 -6.64 -12.97 -10.27
C GLY A 150 -5.22 -13.00 -9.74
N GLU A 151 -4.55 -14.12 -9.96
CA GLU A 151 -3.16 -14.31 -9.54
C GLU A 151 -2.20 -13.63 -10.52
N ALA A 152 -1.08 -13.12 -9.98
CA ALA A 152 -0.02 -12.60 -10.84
C ALA A 152 0.62 -13.75 -11.64
N PRO A 153 0.75 -13.61 -12.97
CA PRO A 153 1.42 -14.66 -13.76
C PRO A 153 2.90 -14.75 -13.38
N PRO A 154 3.55 -15.91 -13.57
CA PRO A 154 4.96 -16.11 -13.24
C PRO A 154 5.85 -15.34 -14.21
N LEU A 155 6.11 -14.08 -13.93
CA LEU A 155 6.97 -13.21 -14.74
C LEU A 155 8.37 -13.12 -14.14
N ARG A 156 9.37 -13.00 -15.01
CA ARG A 156 10.72 -12.55 -14.64
C ARG A 156 10.86 -11.09 -15.03
N ILE A 157 11.13 -10.25 -14.04
CA ILE A 157 11.18 -8.81 -14.22
C ILE A 157 12.63 -8.35 -14.07
N LEU A 158 13.14 -7.65 -15.10
CA LEU A 158 14.42 -6.96 -15.03
C LEU A 158 14.17 -5.50 -14.66
N VAL A 159 14.59 -5.11 -13.46
CA VAL A 159 14.48 -3.72 -13.00
C VAL A 159 15.82 -3.03 -13.25
N ILE A 160 15.77 -1.89 -13.94
CA ILE A 160 16.94 -1.03 -14.17
C ILE A 160 16.68 0.27 -13.41
N ASP A 161 17.44 0.48 -12.33
CA ASP A 161 17.36 1.70 -11.52
C ASP A 161 18.47 2.69 -11.95
N PRO A 162 18.14 3.76 -12.68
CA PRO A 162 19.13 4.77 -13.10
C PRO A 162 19.53 5.70 -11.95
N GLY A 163 19.00 5.49 -10.76
CA GLY A 163 19.17 6.38 -9.61
C GLY A 163 18.17 7.55 -9.59
N GLY A 164 18.31 8.42 -8.61
CA GLY A 164 17.41 9.55 -8.37
C GLY A 164 16.35 9.26 -7.30
N GLN A 165 15.49 10.22 -7.05
CA GLN A 165 14.34 10.10 -6.15
C GLN A 165 13.10 10.65 -6.83
N VAL A 166 11.96 9.98 -6.64
CA VAL A 166 10.66 10.45 -7.10
C VAL A 166 9.98 11.22 -5.97
N ASP A 167 9.77 12.52 -6.16
CA ASP A 167 8.92 13.31 -5.27
C ASP A 167 7.45 13.13 -5.69
N THR A 168 6.81 12.16 -5.08
CA THR A 168 5.40 11.82 -5.33
C THR A 168 4.47 13.00 -4.97
N LEU A 169 4.82 13.82 -3.99
CA LEU A 169 4.01 14.98 -3.60
C LEU A 169 4.08 16.08 -4.67
N ALA A 170 5.28 16.36 -5.19
CA ALA A 170 5.46 17.32 -6.28
C ALA A 170 4.74 16.85 -7.55
N PHE A 171 4.87 15.57 -7.91
CA PHE A 171 4.18 14.98 -9.06
C PHE A 171 2.64 15.10 -8.94
N ASN A 172 2.08 14.81 -7.77
CA ASN A 172 0.63 14.88 -7.54
C ASN A 172 0.05 16.31 -7.50
N ARG A 173 0.88 17.35 -7.43
CA ARG A 173 0.44 18.75 -7.54
C ARG A 173 0.18 19.19 -8.98
N ILE A 174 0.71 18.46 -9.96
CA ILE A 174 0.52 18.77 -11.38
C ILE A 174 -0.89 18.32 -11.80
N ASP A 175 -1.62 19.16 -12.52
CA ASP A 175 -2.91 18.76 -13.08
C ASP A 175 -2.74 17.91 -14.34
N HIS A 176 -2.80 16.60 -14.16
CA HIS A 176 -2.70 15.64 -15.25
C HIS A 176 -4.03 15.36 -15.96
N ARG A 177 -5.16 15.92 -15.49
CA ARG A 177 -6.51 15.65 -16.03
C ARG A 177 -6.65 15.86 -17.54
N PRO A 178 -6.09 16.92 -18.16
CA PRO A 178 -6.19 17.10 -19.60
C PRO A 178 -5.52 15.98 -20.41
N ALA A 179 -4.34 15.53 -19.97
CA ALA A 179 -3.62 14.42 -20.62
C ALA A 179 -4.37 13.09 -20.42
N LEU A 180 -4.83 12.81 -19.19
CA LEU A 180 -5.58 11.60 -18.86
C LEU A 180 -6.87 11.48 -19.67
N ARG A 181 -7.60 12.59 -19.90
CA ARG A 181 -8.81 12.61 -20.75
C ARG A 181 -8.52 12.21 -22.19
N ARG A 182 -7.40 12.64 -22.77
CA ARG A 182 -7.00 12.28 -24.14
C ARG A 182 -6.69 10.79 -24.27
N LEU A 183 -6.25 10.15 -23.21
CA LEU A 183 -5.86 8.74 -23.16
C LEU A 183 -6.97 7.83 -22.63
N ALA A 184 -8.17 8.34 -22.36
CA ALA A 184 -9.23 7.59 -21.67
C ALA A 184 -9.61 6.28 -22.39
N SER A 185 -9.68 6.28 -23.73
CA SER A 185 -9.97 5.05 -24.50
C SER A 185 -8.85 4.03 -24.40
N ALA A 186 -7.59 4.48 -24.51
CA ALA A 186 -6.43 3.60 -24.37
C ALA A 186 -6.32 3.02 -22.96
N HIS A 187 -6.62 3.82 -21.92
CA HIS A 187 -6.67 3.32 -20.55
C HIS A 187 -7.74 2.24 -20.38
N ARG A 188 -8.95 2.46 -20.91
CA ARG A 188 -10.03 1.47 -20.86
C ARG A 188 -9.61 0.17 -21.54
N GLU A 189 -9.08 0.23 -22.75
CA GLU A 189 -8.60 -0.93 -23.49
C GLU A 189 -7.53 -1.70 -22.69
N ALA A 190 -6.57 -0.99 -22.09
CA ALA A 190 -5.53 -1.60 -21.28
C ALA A 190 -6.09 -2.30 -20.03
N PHE A 191 -7.05 -1.69 -19.32
CA PHE A 191 -7.72 -2.34 -18.18
C PHE A 191 -8.56 -3.54 -18.61
N ASP A 192 -9.24 -3.48 -19.76
CA ASP A 192 -10.06 -4.57 -20.27
C ASP A 192 -9.19 -5.77 -20.71
N LEU A 193 -7.99 -5.52 -21.26
CA LEU A 193 -7.01 -6.59 -21.54
C LEU A 193 -6.60 -7.32 -20.27
N LEU A 194 -6.34 -6.63 -19.17
CA LEU A 194 -5.98 -7.27 -17.89
C LEU A 194 -7.12 -8.07 -17.25
N ARG A 195 -8.38 -7.76 -17.58
CA ARG A 195 -9.56 -8.51 -17.10
C ARG A 195 -9.75 -9.83 -17.82
N THR A 196 -9.21 -9.97 -19.03
CA THR A 196 -9.41 -11.12 -19.92
C THR A 196 -8.19 -12.03 -20.00
N SER A 197 -7.11 -11.67 -19.33
CA SER A 197 -5.86 -12.42 -19.26
C SER A 197 -5.85 -13.37 -18.08
#